data_b320eab3c8c64f6dff840d217b38234a
#
_entry.id   b320eab3c8c64f6dff840d217b38234a
#
_cell.length_a   1.000
_cell.length_b   1.000
_cell.length_c   1.000
_cell.angle_alpha   90.00
_cell.angle_beta   90.00
_cell.angle_gamma   90.00
#
_symmetry.space_group_name_H-M   'P 1'
#
loop_
_entity.id
_entity.type
_entity.pdbx_description
1 polymer ?
#
loop_
_entity_poly.entity_id
_entity_poly.type
_entity_poly.pdbx_seq_one_letter_code
_entity_poly.pdbx_strand_id
1 'polypeptide(L)' 'MQDLNEFLEPGMLVKHPSEPDWGVGQVQSRIKGKITVNFREVGKIVIDGYKVALVQVISQR' A
#
# COMPACT_ATOMS: atom_id res chain seq x y z
N MET A 1 15.62 -7.54 8.77
CA MET A 1 14.45 -6.72 9.03
C MET A 1 13.24 -7.30 8.32
N GLN A 2 12.10 -7.28 8.97
CA GLN A 2 10.93 -7.96 8.42
C GLN A 2 10.09 -7.01 7.56
N ASP A 3 9.66 -7.53 6.42
CA ASP A 3 8.75 -6.79 5.54
C ASP A 3 7.34 -6.92 6.09
N LEU A 4 6.77 -5.80 6.51
CA LEU A 4 5.45 -5.79 7.15
C LEU A 4 4.32 -6.05 6.16
N ASN A 5 4.61 -6.07 4.87
CA ASN A 5 3.60 -6.14 3.82
C ASN A 5 3.84 -7.30 2.85
N GLU A 6 4.48 -8.37 3.33
CA GLU A 6 4.87 -9.44 2.42
C GLU A 6 3.70 -10.16 1.76
N PHE A 7 2.49 -10.00 2.30
CA PHE A 7 1.30 -10.60 1.70
C PHE A 7 0.69 -9.77 0.58
N LEU A 8 1.15 -8.53 0.40
CA LEU A 8 0.59 -7.66 -0.62
C LEU A 8 1.12 -8.01 -2.01
N GLU A 9 0.24 -7.89 -2.99
CA GLU A 9 0.57 -8.19 -4.38
C GLU A 9 0.01 -7.08 -5.27
N PRO A 10 0.61 -6.89 -6.46
CA PRO A 10 0.07 -5.91 -7.40
C PRO A 10 -1.40 -6.13 -7.67
N GLY A 11 -2.16 -5.06 -7.71
CA GLY A 11 -3.59 -5.08 -7.91
C GLY A 11 -4.40 -5.01 -6.63
N MET A 12 -3.80 -5.32 -5.48
CA MET A 12 -4.53 -5.26 -4.21
C MET A 12 -4.80 -3.81 -3.81
N LEU A 13 -5.91 -3.61 -3.11
CA LEU A 13 -6.29 -2.29 -2.63
C LEU A 13 -5.88 -2.13 -1.18
N VAL A 14 -5.31 -0.96 -0.87
CA VAL A 14 -4.79 -0.67 0.47
C VAL A 14 -5.10 0.75 0.86
N LYS A 15 -4.89 1.04 2.15
CA LYS A 15 -4.92 2.40 2.69
C LYS A 15 -3.68 2.61 3.53
N HIS A 16 -3.21 3.85 3.58
CA HIS A 16 -2.09 4.20 4.44
C HIS A 16 -2.63 4.40 5.87
N PRO A 17 -2.07 3.74 6.88
CA PRO A 17 -2.62 3.79 8.24
C PRO A 17 -2.56 5.18 8.88
N SER A 18 -1.57 5.99 8.48
CA SER A 18 -1.38 7.32 9.07
C SER A 18 -1.83 8.45 8.16
N GLU A 19 -2.25 8.15 6.94
CA GLU A 19 -2.62 9.17 5.96
C GLU A 19 -3.98 8.85 5.36
N PRO A 20 -5.04 8.95 6.15
CA PRO A 20 -6.38 8.57 5.67
C PRO A 20 -6.85 9.43 4.49
N ASP A 21 -6.33 10.65 4.38
CA ASP A 21 -6.73 11.55 3.31
C ASP A 21 -6.18 11.16 1.94
N TRP A 22 -5.25 10.22 1.90
CA TRP A 22 -4.73 9.75 0.62
C TRP A 22 -5.74 8.87 -0.12
N GLY A 23 -6.73 8.35 0.60
CA GLY A 23 -7.76 7.51 0.01
C GLY A 23 -7.26 6.11 -0.26
N VAL A 24 -8.06 5.36 -0.99
CA VAL A 24 -7.71 3.99 -1.37
C VAL A 24 -6.61 4.02 -2.40
N GLY A 25 -5.62 3.15 -2.23
CA GLY A 25 -4.54 3.01 -3.19
C GLY A 25 -4.52 1.61 -3.77
N GLN A 26 -3.94 1.49 -4.96
CA GLN A 26 -3.74 0.18 -5.58
C GLN A 26 -2.26 -0.11 -5.66
N VAL A 27 -1.88 -1.28 -5.18
CA VAL A 27 -0.47 -1.70 -5.20
C VAL A 27 -0.06 -1.92 -6.65
N GLN A 28 1.05 -1.27 -7.04
CA GLN A 28 1.60 -1.40 -8.39
C GLN A 28 2.75 -2.39 -8.42
N SER A 29 3.60 -2.35 -7.41
CA SER A 29 4.75 -3.24 -7.32
C SER A 29 5.22 -3.32 -5.89
N ARG A 30 5.97 -4.39 -5.59
CA ARG A 30 6.58 -4.58 -4.28
C ARG A 30 7.95 -5.21 -4.53
N ILE A 31 9.00 -4.40 -4.41
CA ILE A 31 10.36 -4.82 -4.73
C ILE A 31 11.27 -4.48 -3.56
N LYS A 32 11.88 -5.50 -2.98
CA LYS A 32 12.86 -5.31 -1.88
C LYS A 32 12.31 -4.42 -0.78
N GLY A 33 11.09 -4.68 -0.37
CA GLY A 33 10.46 -3.93 0.71
C GLY A 33 9.92 -2.57 0.33
N LYS A 34 10.11 -2.12 -0.92
CA LYS A 34 9.54 -0.86 -1.38
C LYS A 34 8.26 -1.16 -2.14
N ILE A 35 7.18 -0.52 -1.74
CA ILE A 35 5.86 -0.76 -2.30
C ILE A 35 5.41 0.49 -3.02
N THR A 36 5.22 0.39 -4.32
CA THR A 36 4.68 1.50 -5.09
C THR A 36 3.16 1.38 -5.10
N VAL A 37 2.49 2.41 -4.61
CA VAL A 37 1.04 2.42 -4.49
C VAL A 37 0.51 3.67 -5.19
N ASN A 38 -0.52 3.51 -5.98
CA ASN A 38 -1.20 4.63 -6.63
C ASN A 38 -2.43 4.97 -5.80
N PHE A 39 -2.33 6.02 -4.98
CA PHE A 39 -3.44 6.46 -4.14
C PHE A 39 -4.36 7.39 -4.90
N ARG A 40 -5.65 7.27 -4.59
CA ARG A 40 -6.66 8.06 -5.31
C ARG A 40 -6.41 9.56 -5.23
N GLU A 41 -6.03 10.06 -4.05
CA GLU A 41 -5.95 11.50 -3.84
C GLU A 41 -4.56 12.09 -4.07
N VAL A 42 -3.51 11.30 -3.94
CA VAL A 42 -2.15 11.83 -4.02
C VAL A 42 -1.32 11.20 -5.13
N GLY A 43 -1.87 10.20 -5.82
CA GLY A 43 -1.16 9.56 -6.92
C GLY A 43 -0.16 8.53 -6.45
N LYS A 44 0.89 8.36 -7.24
CA LYS A 44 1.85 7.29 -7.05
C LYS A 44 2.87 7.65 -5.96
N ILE A 45 2.95 6.82 -4.94
CA ILE A 45 3.87 7.01 -3.81
C ILE A 45 4.60 5.71 -3.55
N VAL A 46 5.90 5.80 -3.24
CA VAL A 46 6.70 4.63 -2.84
C VAL A 46 6.71 4.58 -1.33
N ILE A 47 6.28 3.45 -0.79
CA ILE A 47 6.17 3.23 0.66
C ILE A 47 7.30 2.31 1.11
N ASP A 48 7.93 2.64 2.24
CA ASP A 48 8.92 1.76 2.85
C ASP A 48 8.19 0.69 3.65
N GLY A 49 8.11 -0.51 3.08
CA GLY A 49 7.34 -1.60 3.66
C GLY A 49 7.90 -2.16 4.96
N TYR A 50 9.12 -1.80 5.31
CA TYR A 50 9.68 -2.21 6.60
C TYR A 50 9.25 -1.28 7.73
N LYS A 51 8.75 -0.10 7.40
CA LYS A 51 8.36 0.90 8.40
C LYS A 51 6.85 1.11 8.46
N VAL A 52 6.16 0.87 7.36
CA VAL A 52 4.72 1.12 7.25
C VAL A 52 4.00 -0.16 6.89
N ALA A 53 3.04 -0.56 7.71
CA ALA A 53 2.18 -1.70 7.42
C ALA A 53 0.90 -1.17 6.80
N LEU A 54 0.76 -1.32 5.50
CA LEU A 54 -0.43 -0.87 4.79
C LEU A 54 -1.64 -1.73 5.18
N VAL A 55 -2.80 -1.13 5.21
CA VAL A 55 -4.04 -1.80 5.59
C VAL A 55 -4.74 -2.26 4.32
N GLN A 56 -4.98 -3.55 4.21
CA GLN A 56 -5.68 -4.09 3.05
C GLN A 56 -7.14 -3.70 3.11
N VAL A 57 -7.66 -3.24 1.96
CA VAL A 57 -9.07 -2.91 1.81
C VAL A 57 -9.73 -4.05 1.06
N ILE A 58 -10.76 -4.63 1.68
CA ILE A 58 -11.49 -5.73 1.05
C ILE A 58 -12.75 -5.17 0.46
N SER A 59 -12.88 -5.35 -0.86
CA SER A 59 -14.05 -4.86 -1.57
C SER A 59 -15.23 -5.79 -1.29
N GLN A 60 -16.36 -5.19 -0.98
CA GLN A 60 -17.59 -5.92 -0.71
C GLN A 60 -18.58 -5.67 -1.82
N ARG A 61 -19.35 -6.69 -2.14
CA ARG A 61 -20.32 -6.56 -3.20
C ARG A 61 -21.69 -6.94 -2.76
#